data_98e7a37c5d9a16ff6643c81ed1454da6
#
_entry.id   98e7a37c5d9a16ff6643c81ed1454da6
#
_cell.length_a   1.000
_cell.length_b   1.000
_cell.length_c   1.000
_cell.angle_alpha   90.00
_cell.angle_beta   90.00
_cell.angle_gamma   90.00
#
_symmetry.space_group_name_H-M   'P 1'
#
loop_
_entity.id
_entity.type
_entity.pdbx_description
1 polymer ?
#
loop_
_entity_poly.entity_id
_entity_poly.type
_entity_poly.pdbx_seq_one_letter_code
_entity_poly.pdbx_strand_id
1 'polypeptide(L)'
;MFLSSFENKIDKKGRVSVPSSFRTYLNSKGFNSFIAYPSFNHAALEGCAQDRIEKLSDSIDSLGPFDDKRDYFATSILSQSISLNFDSEGRVTIPEKLLKHAKIKTNIIFVGLGKVFQIWDPNSFEKFKSIAKKKSYLNRSTLKWENKFKKEGV
;
A
#
# COMPACT_ATOMS: atom_id res chain seq x y z
N MET A 1 -7.55 -3.39 9.84
CA MET A 1 -6.95 -2.38 8.93
C MET A 1 -5.46 -2.23 9.20
N PHE A 2 -4.74 -1.58 8.30
CA PHE A 2 -3.32 -1.31 8.43
C PHE A 2 -3.09 0.06 9.05
N LEU A 3 -2.44 0.09 10.20
CA LEU A 3 -2.15 1.32 10.93
C LEU A 3 -0.68 1.37 11.33
N SER A 4 -0.20 2.56 11.66
CA SER A 4 1.17 2.82 12.13
C SER A 4 2.23 2.61 11.05
N SER A 5 3.44 2.97 11.38
CA SER A 5 4.59 2.76 10.50
C SER A 5 5.65 1.95 11.24
N PHE A 6 6.34 1.09 10.50
CA PHE A 6 7.33 0.14 11.06
C PHE A 6 8.53 0.07 10.16
N GLU A 7 9.70 0.38 10.69
CA GLU A 7 10.95 0.30 9.95
C GLU A 7 11.62 -1.05 10.19
N ASN A 8 12.11 -1.67 9.13
CA ASN A 8 12.83 -2.94 9.15
C ASN A 8 14.02 -2.89 8.19
N LYS A 9 14.89 -3.89 8.32
CA LYS A 9 16.01 -4.10 7.39
C LYS A 9 15.66 -5.19 6.40
N ILE A 10 16.00 -4.94 5.13
CA ILE A 10 15.91 -5.94 4.07
C ILE A 10 17.26 -6.61 3.88
N ASP A 11 17.30 -7.92 3.70
CA ASP A 11 18.53 -8.66 3.49
C ASP A 11 18.96 -8.63 2.01
N LYS A 12 20.13 -9.22 1.72
CA LYS A 12 20.70 -9.23 0.37
C LYS A 12 19.87 -10.03 -0.63
N LYS A 13 19.00 -10.92 -0.15
CA LYS A 13 18.09 -11.73 -0.99
C LYS A 13 16.73 -11.07 -1.21
N GLY A 14 16.55 -9.85 -0.68
CA GLY A 14 15.28 -9.14 -0.79
C GLY A 14 14.23 -9.56 0.24
N ARG A 15 14.61 -10.30 1.29
CA ARG A 15 13.68 -10.74 2.33
C ARG A 15 13.57 -9.69 3.42
N VAL A 16 12.35 -9.46 3.88
CA VAL A 16 12.05 -8.51 4.95
C VAL A 16 10.89 -9.04 5.79
N SER A 17 10.98 -8.85 7.11
CA SER A 17 9.88 -9.15 8.03
C SER A 17 8.76 -8.14 7.83
N VAL A 18 7.54 -8.65 7.66
CA VAL A 18 6.33 -7.82 7.57
C VAL A 18 5.83 -7.58 9.00
N PRO A 19 5.36 -6.36 9.33
CA PRO A 19 4.84 -6.08 10.68
C PRO A 19 3.80 -7.11 11.12
N SER A 20 3.92 -7.56 12.36
CA SER A 20 3.04 -8.62 12.90
C SER A 20 1.56 -8.22 12.86
N SER A 21 1.24 -6.95 13.12
CA SER A 21 -0.13 -6.44 13.05
C SER A 21 -0.70 -6.51 11.63
N PHE A 22 0.14 -6.30 10.60
CA PHE A 22 -0.28 -6.43 9.21
C PHE A 22 -0.56 -7.89 8.87
N ARG A 23 0.31 -8.80 9.31
CA ARG A 23 0.11 -10.26 9.11
C ARG A 23 -1.14 -10.76 9.83
N THR A 24 -1.38 -10.29 11.05
CA THR A 24 -2.58 -10.65 11.81
C THR A 24 -3.85 -10.23 11.08
N TYR A 25 -3.87 -9.00 10.56
CA TYR A 25 -5.02 -8.53 9.78
C TYR A 25 -5.25 -9.37 8.53
N LEU A 26 -4.20 -9.65 7.77
CA LEU A 26 -4.29 -10.48 6.56
C LEU A 26 -4.74 -11.90 6.88
N ASN A 27 -4.19 -12.51 7.93
CA ASN A 27 -4.56 -13.85 8.38
C ASN A 27 -6.02 -13.92 8.84
N SER A 28 -6.53 -12.87 9.50
CA SER A 28 -7.93 -12.80 9.92
C SER A 28 -8.89 -12.82 8.72
N LYS A 29 -8.43 -12.41 7.55
CA LYS A 29 -9.18 -12.46 6.30
C LYS A 29 -8.92 -13.75 5.49
N GLY A 30 -8.12 -14.66 6.02
CA GLY A 30 -7.78 -15.92 5.37
C GLY A 30 -6.62 -15.84 4.36
N PHE A 31 -5.83 -14.76 4.37
CA PHE A 31 -4.72 -14.59 3.45
C PHE A 31 -3.37 -14.83 4.13
N ASN A 32 -2.49 -15.55 3.48
CA ASN A 32 -1.09 -15.76 3.88
C ASN A 32 -0.13 -15.02 2.92
N SER A 33 -0.59 -13.90 2.39
CA SER A 33 0.12 -13.11 1.39
C SER A 33 -0.46 -11.71 1.34
N PHE A 34 0.21 -10.82 0.63
CA PHE A 34 -0.37 -9.55 0.21
C PHE A 34 0.01 -9.25 -1.23
N ILE A 35 -0.74 -8.36 -1.85
CA ILE A 35 -0.46 -7.89 -3.22
C ILE A 35 0.34 -6.60 -3.13
N ALA A 36 1.41 -6.52 -3.92
CA ALA A 36 2.24 -5.32 -4.03
C ALA A 36 2.34 -4.86 -5.49
N TYR A 37 2.34 -3.56 -5.70
CA TYR A 37 2.55 -2.96 -7.01
C TYR A 37 3.18 -1.56 -6.87
N PRO A 38 3.83 -1.04 -7.93
CA PRO A 38 4.42 0.30 -7.88
C PRO A 38 3.37 1.38 -7.72
N SER A 39 3.60 2.33 -6.82
CA SER A 39 2.73 3.50 -6.68
C SER A 39 2.78 4.39 -7.92
N PHE A 40 1.65 4.96 -8.31
CA PHE A 40 1.59 5.97 -9.36
C PHE A 40 2.21 7.29 -8.93
N ASN A 41 2.01 7.65 -7.68
CA ASN A 41 2.26 9.01 -7.21
C ASN A 41 3.62 9.15 -6.52
N HIS A 42 4.26 8.04 -6.17
CA HIS A 42 5.44 8.04 -5.33
C HIS A 42 6.47 7.01 -5.78
N ALA A 43 7.72 7.25 -5.44
CA ALA A 43 8.76 6.22 -5.48
C ALA A 43 8.57 5.28 -4.27
N ALA A 44 7.48 4.52 -4.29
CA ALA A 44 7.04 3.63 -3.22
C ALA A 44 6.25 2.47 -3.81
N LEU A 45 5.94 1.48 -2.98
CA LEU A 45 5.06 0.37 -3.34
C LEU A 45 3.73 0.51 -2.62
N GLU A 46 2.66 0.16 -3.29
CA GLU A 46 1.35 -0.05 -2.68
C GLU A 46 1.23 -1.50 -2.25
N GLY A 47 0.63 -1.73 -1.10
CA GLY A 47 0.36 -3.07 -0.58
C GLY A 47 -1.09 -3.20 -0.13
N CYS A 48 -1.72 -4.33 -0.39
CA CYS A 48 -3.10 -4.57 0.01
C CYS A 48 -3.41 -6.07 0.09
N ALA A 49 -4.56 -6.39 0.70
CA ALA A 49 -5.10 -7.73 0.68
C ALA A 49 -5.66 -8.06 -0.71
N GLN A 50 -5.77 -9.34 -1.01
CA GLN A 50 -6.25 -9.83 -2.31
C GLN A 50 -7.67 -9.34 -2.64
N ASP A 51 -8.56 -9.30 -1.66
CA ASP A 51 -9.93 -8.81 -1.89
C ASP A 51 -9.97 -7.32 -2.28
N ARG A 52 -8.98 -6.54 -1.84
CA ARG A 52 -8.87 -5.13 -2.21
C ARG A 52 -8.45 -4.96 -3.67
N ILE A 53 -7.49 -5.75 -4.15
CA ILE A 53 -7.06 -5.69 -5.57
C ILE A 53 -8.17 -6.20 -6.48
N GLU A 54 -8.98 -7.15 -6.03
CA GLU A 54 -10.14 -7.63 -6.78
C GLU A 54 -11.19 -6.53 -6.96
N LYS A 55 -11.46 -5.75 -5.92
CA LYS A 55 -12.35 -4.58 -6.01
C LYS A 55 -11.82 -3.52 -6.97
N LEU A 56 -10.50 -3.30 -6.96
CA LEU A 56 -9.87 -2.38 -7.91
C LEU A 56 -10.01 -2.92 -9.34
N SER A 57 -9.80 -4.21 -9.54
CA SER A 57 -10.00 -4.86 -10.83
C SER A 57 -11.43 -4.70 -11.34
N ASP A 58 -12.44 -4.88 -10.48
CA ASP A 58 -13.84 -4.67 -10.83
C ASP A 58 -14.11 -3.21 -11.23
N SER A 59 -13.51 -2.26 -10.51
CA SER A 59 -13.63 -0.84 -10.83
C SER A 59 -13.02 -0.50 -12.19
N ILE A 60 -11.87 -1.08 -12.51
CA ILE A 60 -11.21 -0.91 -13.82
C ILE A 60 -12.08 -1.52 -14.92
N ASP A 61 -12.60 -2.72 -14.69
CA ASP A 61 -13.43 -3.42 -15.66
C ASP A 61 -14.75 -2.69 -15.95
N SER A 62 -15.26 -1.93 -14.98
CA SER A 62 -16.47 -1.13 -15.13
C SER A 62 -16.36 0.00 -16.15
N LEU A 63 -15.14 0.38 -16.55
CA LEU A 63 -14.90 1.38 -17.59
C LEU A 63 -15.31 0.89 -18.98
N GLY A 64 -15.48 -0.43 -19.15
CA GLY A 64 -15.92 -1.03 -20.40
C GLY A 64 -14.79 -1.35 -21.37
N PRO A 65 -15.04 -2.28 -22.33
CA PRO A 65 -13.98 -2.82 -23.17
C PRO A 65 -13.47 -1.87 -24.25
N PHE A 66 -14.21 -0.78 -24.53
CA PHE A 66 -13.85 0.20 -25.56
C PHE A 66 -13.25 1.49 -24.99
N ASP A 67 -13.10 1.58 -23.67
CA ASP A 67 -12.46 2.72 -23.02
C ASP A 67 -10.95 2.45 -22.88
N ASP A 68 -10.12 3.27 -23.52
CA ASP A 68 -8.68 3.13 -23.47
C ASP A 68 -8.11 3.22 -22.04
N LYS A 69 -8.79 3.94 -21.15
CA LYS A 69 -8.39 4.08 -19.74
C LYS A 69 -8.39 2.75 -19.00
N ARG A 70 -9.27 1.83 -19.37
CA ARG A 70 -9.28 0.47 -18.83
C ARG A 70 -7.92 -0.19 -19.02
N ASP A 71 -7.36 -0.16 -20.23
CA ASP A 71 -6.05 -0.72 -20.52
C ASP A 71 -4.92 0.02 -19.82
N TYR A 72 -5.00 1.34 -19.71
CA TYR A 72 -4.01 2.14 -19.02
C TYR A 72 -3.93 1.76 -17.54
N PHE A 73 -5.05 1.69 -16.83
CA PHE A 73 -5.08 1.29 -15.42
C PHE A 73 -4.71 -0.17 -15.22
N ALA A 74 -5.27 -1.07 -16.02
CA ALA A 74 -4.98 -2.50 -15.91
C ALA A 74 -3.48 -2.77 -16.13
N THR A 75 -2.86 -2.13 -17.11
CA THR A 75 -1.44 -2.30 -17.41
C THR A 75 -0.57 -1.70 -16.30
N SER A 76 -0.90 -0.52 -15.81
CA SER A 76 -0.08 0.17 -14.81
C SER A 76 -0.21 -0.44 -13.41
N ILE A 77 -1.33 -1.05 -13.08
CA ILE A 77 -1.58 -1.63 -11.76
C ILE A 77 -1.57 -3.14 -11.81
N LEU A 78 -2.52 -3.75 -12.52
CA LEU A 78 -2.72 -5.20 -12.47
C LEU A 78 -1.56 -5.98 -13.09
N SER A 79 -1.03 -5.53 -14.23
CA SER A 79 0.10 -6.20 -14.87
C SER A 79 1.40 -6.07 -14.06
N GLN A 80 1.49 -5.10 -13.16
CA GLN A 80 2.65 -4.86 -12.30
C GLN A 80 2.48 -5.44 -10.90
N SER A 81 1.30 -5.94 -10.58
CA SER A 81 0.98 -6.51 -9.27
C SER A 81 1.57 -7.91 -9.10
N ILE A 82 2.06 -8.19 -7.91
CA ILE A 82 2.62 -9.49 -7.55
C ILE A 82 2.09 -9.89 -6.17
N SER A 83 1.80 -11.17 -6.00
CA SER A 83 1.47 -11.74 -4.69
C SER A 83 2.76 -12.11 -3.97
N LEU A 84 2.96 -11.56 -2.79
CA LEU A 84 4.10 -11.84 -1.93
C LEU A 84 3.65 -12.72 -0.78
N ASN A 85 4.11 -13.98 -0.78
CA ASN A 85 3.73 -14.97 0.22
C ASN A 85 4.63 -14.88 1.45
N PHE A 86 4.03 -15.04 2.64
CA PHE A 86 4.81 -15.13 3.87
C PHE A 86 5.54 -16.46 3.95
N ASP A 87 6.81 -16.42 4.35
CA ASP A 87 7.54 -17.62 4.75
C ASP A 87 7.18 -18.00 6.19
N SER A 88 7.78 -19.08 6.72
CA SER A 88 7.53 -19.57 8.08
C SER A 88 7.89 -18.55 9.18
N GLU A 89 8.71 -17.56 8.87
CA GLU A 89 9.15 -16.51 9.80
C GLU A 89 8.40 -15.18 9.61
N GLY A 90 7.38 -15.15 8.78
CA GLY A 90 6.60 -13.94 8.51
C GLY A 90 7.32 -12.93 7.62
N ARG A 91 8.28 -13.39 6.82
CA ARG A 91 9.00 -12.56 5.86
C ARG A 91 8.42 -12.74 4.47
N VAL A 92 8.60 -11.75 3.63
CA VAL A 92 8.36 -11.82 2.20
C VAL A 92 9.66 -11.52 1.45
N THR A 93 9.74 -12.00 0.20
CA THR A 93 10.83 -11.64 -0.71
C THR A 93 10.31 -10.64 -1.72
N ILE A 94 10.82 -9.41 -1.67
CA ILE A 94 10.40 -8.37 -2.60
C ILE A 94 11.29 -8.44 -3.84
N PRO A 95 10.70 -8.57 -5.05
CA PRO A 95 11.50 -8.58 -6.28
C PRO A 95 12.31 -7.31 -6.48
N GLU A 96 13.49 -7.48 -7.06
CA GLU A 96 14.44 -6.38 -7.29
C GLU A 96 13.84 -5.22 -8.07
N LYS A 97 13.03 -5.52 -9.06
CA LYS A 97 12.34 -4.52 -9.87
C LYS A 97 11.45 -3.59 -9.03
N LEU A 98 10.77 -4.11 -8.02
CA LEU A 98 9.96 -3.31 -7.09
C LEU A 98 10.85 -2.49 -6.15
N LEU A 99 11.91 -3.09 -5.64
CA LEU A 99 12.88 -2.39 -4.78
C LEU A 99 13.53 -1.22 -5.51
N LYS A 100 13.86 -1.39 -6.78
CA LYS A 100 14.41 -0.31 -7.62
C LYS A 100 13.42 0.83 -7.83
N HIS A 101 12.16 0.51 -8.09
CA HIS A 101 11.11 1.53 -8.23
C HIS A 101 11.02 2.39 -6.96
N ALA A 102 11.04 1.78 -5.81
CA ALA A 102 10.94 2.46 -4.52
C ALA A 102 12.28 2.99 -3.99
N LYS A 103 13.38 2.78 -4.73
CA LYS A 103 14.74 3.18 -4.33
C LYS A 103 15.16 2.62 -2.97
N ILE A 104 14.70 1.42 -2.65
CA ILE A 104 14.99 0.72 -1.40
C ILE A 104 16.31 -0.04 -1.53
N LYS A 105 17.19 0.09 -0.54
CA LYS A 105 18.49 -0.60 -0.49
C LYS A 105 18.58 -1.55 0.69
N THR A 106 18.74 -1.03 1.89
CA THR A 106 18.93 -1.82 3.11
C THR A 106 17.84 -1.60 4.16
N ASN A 107 17.26 -0.42 4.20
CA ASN A 107 16.21 -0.06 5.14
C ASN A 107 14.90 0.16 4.41
N ILE A 108 13.82 -0.25 5.05
CA ILE A 108 12.48 -0.22 4.48
C ILE A 108 11.49 0.19 5.57
N ILE A 109 10.48 0.96 5.22
CA ILE A 109 9.40 1.31 6.14
C ILE A 109 8.04 0.89 5.57
N PHE A 110 7.28 0.19 6.39
CA PHE A 110 5.87 -0.18 6.12
C PHE A 110 4.99 0.89 6.72
N VAL A 111 4.09 1.46 5.94
CA VAL A 111 3.23 2.59 6.34
C VAL A 111 1.77 2.20 6.18
N GLY A 112 1.07 2.02 7.29
CA GLY A 112 -0.36 1.69 7.28
C GLY A 112 -1.21 2.91 6.93
N LEU A 113 -2.15 2.71 6.01
CA LEU A 113 -3.05 3.75 5.51
C LEU A 113 -4.52 3.30 5.54
N GLY A 114 -4.89 2.44 6.47
CA GLY A 114 -6.26 1.95 6.61
C GLY A 114 -6.52 0.68 5.81
N LYS A 115 -7.17 0.77 4.67
CA LYS A 115 -7.46 -0.38 3.80
C LYS A 115 -6.26 -0.88 3.00
N VAL A 116 -5.23 -0.04 2.88
CA VAL A 116 -3.99 -0.32 2.15
C VAL A 116 -2.81 0.07 3.01
N PHE A 117 -1.61 -0.30 2.58
CA PHE A 117 -0.37 0.19 3.16
C PHE A 117 0.62 0.53 2.03
N GLN A 118 1.67 1.21 2.38
CA GLN A 118 2.75 1.52 1.45
C GLN A 118 4.08 1.02 2.00
N ILE A 119 5.02 0.84 1.10
CA ILE A 119 6.39 0.44 1.41
C ILE A 119 7.33 1.47 0.78
N TRP A 120 8.17 2.08 1.61
CA TRP A 120 9.02 3.18 1.21
C TRP A 120 10.48 2.97 1.64
N ASP A 121 11.37 3.67 0.99
CA ASP A 121 12.66 4.04 1.57
C ASP A 121 12.41 5.00 2.74
N PRO A 122 13.00 4.77 3.94
CA PRO A 122 12.69 5.60 5.11
C PRO A 122 12.96 7.10 4.93
N ASN A 123 14.06 7.46 4.26
CA ASN A 123 14.40 8.88 4.04
C ASN A 123 13.41 9.55 3.09
N SER A 124 13.00 8.86 2.05
CA SER A 124 11.98 9.34 1.11
C SER A 124 10.63 9.52 1.80
N PHE A 125 10.28 8.58 2.68
CA PHE A 125 9.04 8.67 3.46
C PHE A 125 9.04 9.88 4.41
N GLU A 126 10.13 10.14 5.12
CA GLU A 126 10.22 11.29 6.02
C GLU A 126 10.01 12.62 5.28
N LYS A 127 10.55 12.75 4.09
CA LYS A 127 10.33 13.93 3.24
C LYS A 127 8.86 14.09 2.87
N PHE A 128 8.23 13.01 2.42
CA PHE A 128 6.81 13.02 2.06
C PHE A 128 5.92 13.28 3.28
N LYS A 129 6.22 12.65 4.43
CA LYS A 129 5.49 12.83 5.68
C LYS A 129 5.46 14.30 6.11
N SER A 130 6.57 15.01 5.97
CA SER A 130 6.66 16.44 6.26
C SER A 130 5.73 17.27 5.37
N ILE A 131 5.70 16.97 4.07
CA ILE A 131 4.81 17.61 3.10
C ILE A 131 3.35 17.28 3.42
N ALA A 132 3.06 16.01 3.70
CA ALA A 132 1.71 15.53 4.01
C ALA A 132 1.14 16.22 5.24
N LYS A 133 1.95 16.42 6.28
CA LYS A 133 1.55 17.13 7.51
C LYS A 133 1.09 18.54 7.21
N LYS A 134 1.86 19.29 6.42
CA LYS A 134 1.52 20.68 6.05
C LYS A 134 0.26 20.73 5.18
N LYS A 135 0.17 19.88 4.18
CA LYS A 135 -0.98 19.84 3.26
C LYS A 135 -2.25 19.36 3.96
N SER A 136 -2.14 18.44 4.90
CA SER A 136 -3.29 17.99 5.71
C SER A 136 -3.86 19.15 6.53
N TYR A 137 -3.00 19.92 7.15
CA TYR A 137 -3.44 21.08 7.92
C TYR A 137 -4.16 22.11 7.03
N LEU A 138 -3.59 22.42 5.86
CA LEU A 138 -4.18 23.38 4.92
C LEU A 138 -5.52 22.89 4.36
N ASN A 139 -5.70 21.59 4.23
CA ASN A 139 -6.90 20.98 3.64
C ASN A 139 -7.82 20.34 4.70
N ARG A 140 -7.64 20.65 5.98
CA ARG A 140 -8.37 19.98 7.08
C ARG A 140 -9.89 20.07 6.97
N SER A 141 -10.42 21.12 6.39
CA SER A 141 -11.87 21.30 6.18
C SER A 141 -12.47 20.34 5.15
N THR A 142 -11.63 19.70 4.35
CA THR A 142 -12.07 18.69 3.37
C THR A 142 -12.60 17.42 4.04
N LEU A 143 -12.07 17.07 5.24
CA LEU A 143 -12.58 15.95 6.02
C LEU A 143 -13.87 16.35 6.73
N LYS A 144 -14.96 15.66 6.45
CA LYS A 144 -16.31 15.97 6.93
C LYS A 144 -16.83 14.99 7.98
N TRP A 145 -15.98 14.17 8.57
CA TRP A 145 -16.39 13.13 9.52
C TRP A 145 -17.06 13.72 10.77
N GLU A 146 -16.60 14.85 11.28
CA GLU A 146 -17.22 15.53 12.44
C GLU A 146 -18.64 16.01 12.12
N ASN A 147 -18.83 16.58 10.93
CA ASN A 147 -20.14 17.05 10.50
C ASN A 147 -21.13 15.90 10.33
N LYS A 148 -20.65 14.73 9.92
CA LYS A 148 -21.46 13.52 9.79
C LYS A 148 -21.94 13.03 11.16
N PHE A 149 -21.05 13.01 12.14
CA PHE A 149 -21.40 12.63 13.53
C PHE A 149 -22.37 13.62 14.18
N LYS A 150 -22.22 14.92 13.93
CA LYS A 150 -23.16 15.94 14.41
C LYS A 150 -24.55 15.77 13.84
N LYS A 151 -24.68 15.31 12.60
CA LYS A 151 -25.98 15.02 11.96
C LYS A 151 -26.63 13.76 12.51
N GLU A 152 -25.86 12.77 12.89
CA GLU A 152 -26.34 11.51 13.45
C GLU A 152 -26.70 11.63 14.94
N GLY A 153 -26.16 12.60 15.65
CA GLY A 153 -26.41 12.91 17.05
C GLY A 153 -27.62 13.80 17.34
N VAL A 154 -28.37 14.13 16.33
CA VAL A 154 -29.64 14.87 16.41
C VAL A 154 -30.84 13.91 16.20
#